data_f6bea6080a816262e60af14bf474ca34
#
_entry.id   f6bea6080a816262e60af14bf474ca34
#
_cell.length_a   1.000
_cell.length_b   1.000
_cell.length_c   1.000
_cell.angle_alpha   90.00
_cell.angle_beta   90.00
_cell.angle_gamma   90.00
#
_symmetry.space_group_name_H-M   'P 1'
#
loop_
_entity.id
_entity.type
_entity.pdbx_description
1 polymer ?
#
loop_
_entity_poly.entity_id
_entity_poly.type
_entity_poly.pdbx_seq_one_letter_code
_entity_poly.pdbx_strand_id
1 'polypeptide(L)'
;MGGMVMTIEIQMLAWAIALGVLQLLLAATLSTMQRGAKWNVSARDAVAPPLTGVAARVDRAFGNFMETFPFFAAAVLAVLVSGKVNATSALGSQLYFWARVAYVPLYAAGIPYLRTLVWTISLIGLVMVLTALF
;
A
#
# COMPACT_ATOMS: atom_id res chain seq x y z
N MET A 1 34.11 -7.39 4.05
CA MET A 1 33.00 -7.39 3.10
C MET A 1 32.09 -6.23 3.43
N GLY A 2 32.05 -5.25 2.56
CA GLY A 2 31.13 -4.14 2.73
C GLY A 2 29.71 -4.63 2.56
N GLY A 3 28.98 -4.80 3.66
CA GLY A 3 27.55 -5.05 3.57
C GLY A 3 26.89 -3.91 2.81
N MET A 4 25.93 -4.21 1.92
CA MET A 4 25.13 -3.16 1.32
C MET A 4 24.34 -2.46 2.43
N VAL A 5 24.60 -1.16 2.59
CA VAL A 5 23.82 -0.35 3.50
C VAL A 5 22.41 -0.23 2.93
N MET A 6 21.39 -0.60 3.71
CA MET A 6 20.01 -0.42 3.30
C MET A 6 19.73 1.08 3.16
N THR A 7 19.39 1.49 1.95
CA THR A 7 18.96 2.87 1.71
C THR A 7 17.58 3.11 2.34
N ILE A 8 17.24 4.36 2.55
CA ILE A 8 15.88 4.74 3.04
C ILE A 8 14.82 4.24 2.09
N GLU A 9 15.06 4.31 0.78
CA GLU A 9 14.13 3.84 -0.24
C GLU A 9 13.81 2.36 -0.08
N ILE A 10 14.82 1.51 0.13
CA ILE A 10 14.62 0.07 0.35
C ILE A 10 13.93 -0.20 1.68
N GLN A 11 14.29 0.54 2.72
CA GLN A 11 13.62 0.40 4.01
C GLN A 11 12.13 0.73 3.89
N MET A 12 11.79 1.80 3.19
CA MET A 12 10.39 2.18 2.98
C MET A 12 9.66 1.16 2.11
N LEU A 13 10.34 0.60 1.11
CA LEU A 13 9.77 -0.49 0.30
C LEU A 13 9.48 -1.73 1.16
N ALA A 14 10.42 -2.13 2.00
CA ALA A 14 10.24 -3.27 2.90
C ALA A 14 9.06 -3.06 3.85
N TRP A 15 8.95 -1.88 4.45
CA TRP A 15 7.83 -1.55 5.32
C TRP A 15 6.51 -1.44 4.55
N ALA A 16 6.54 -0.97 3.31
CA ALA A 16 5.35 -0.93 2.45
C ALA A 16 4.88 -2.34 2.08
N ILE A 17 5.80 -3.27 1.83
CA ILE A 17 5.47 -4.69 1.63
C ILE A 17 4.79 -5.24 2.89
N ALA A 18 5.36 -4.98 4.06
CA ALA A 18 4.78 -5.42 5.34
C ALA A 18 3.37 -4.83 5.53
N LEU A 19 3.19 -3.56 5.21
CA LEU A 19 1.88 -2.90 5.26
C LEU A 19 0.88 -3.57 4.31
N GLY A 20 1.32 -3.94 3.11
CA GLY A 20 0.48 -4.65 2.15
C GLY A 20 0.05 -6.01 2.65
N VAL A 21 0.97 -6.77 3.23
CA VAL A 21 0.66 -8.09 3.82
C VAL A 21 -0.32 -7.93 4.99
N LEU A 22 -0.11 -6.94 5.85
CA LEU A 22 -1.01 -6.66 6.97
C LEU A 22 -2.43 -6.32 6.46
N GLN A 23 -2.54 -5.48 5.44
CA GLN A 23 -3.83 -5.14 4.84
C GLN A 23 -4.50 -6.35 4.20
N LEU A 24 -3.72 -7.19 3.51
CA LEU A 24 -4.24 -8.42 2.92
C LEU A 24 -4.84 -9.33 3.99
N LEU A 25 -4.12 -9.56 5.08
CA LEU A 25 -4.58 -10.41 6.18
C LEU A 25 -5.82 -9.80 6.86
N LEU A 26 -5.83 -8.50 7.07
CA LEU A 26 -6.97 -7.82 7.68
C LEU A 26 -8.21 -7.90 6.79
N ALA A 27 -8.06 -7.61 5.51
CA ALA A 27 -9.16 -7.69 4.55
C ALA A 27 -9.71 -9.12 4.44
N ALA A 28 -8.82 -10.11 4.36
CA ALA A 28 -9.20 -11.52 4.29
C ALA A 28 -9.94 -11.97 5.55
N THR A 29 -9.46 -11.56 6.73
CA THR A 29 -10.09 -11.90 8.01
C THR A 29 -11.49 -11.31 8.11
N LEU A 30 -11.64 -10.02 7.81
CA LEU A 30 -12.94 -9.36 7.88
C LEU A 30 -13.92 -9.92 6.86
N SER A 31 -13.45 -10.24 5.65
CA SER A 31 -14.27 -10.90 4.63
C SER A 31 -14.74 -12.28 5.10
N THR A 32 -13.86 -13.06 5.67
CA THR A 32 -14.21 -14.40 6.20
C THR A 32 -15.21 -14.30 7.33
N MET A 33 -15.08 -13.28 8.20
CA MET A 33 -16.04 -13.07 9.28
C MET A 33 -17.45 -12.75 8.77
N GLN A 34 -17.57 -12.04 7.66
CA GLN A 34 -18.89 -11.67 7.09
C GLN A 34 -19.46 -12.74 6.17
N ARG A 35 -18.62 -13.34 5.32
CA ARG A 35 -19.05 -14.32 4.31
C ARG A 35 -19.03 -15.75 4.79
N GLY A 36 -18.25 -16.04 5.83
CA GLY A 36 -18.08 -17.36 6.41
C GLY A 36 -16.93 -18.14 5.79
N ALA A 37 -16.31 -19.01 6.62
CA ALA A 37 -15.17 -19.82 6.20
C ALA A 37 -15.58 -20.82 5.09
N LYS A 38 -16.82 -21.30 5.12
CA LYS A 38 -17.33 -22.26 4.15
C LYS A 38 -17.35 -21.69 2.74
N TRP A 39 -17.84 -20.44 2.60
CA TRP A 39 -17.80 -19.74 1.32
C TRP A 39 -16.36 -19.46 0.89
N ASN A 40 -15.51 -19.09 1.84
CA ASN A 40 -14.12 -18.71 1.57
C ASN A 40 -13.32 -19.85 0.94
N VAL A 41 -13.52 -21.09 1.38
CA VAL A 41 -12.83 -22.28 0.85
C VAL A 41 -13.56 -22.92 -0.32
N SER A 42 -14.76 -22.48 -0.66
CA SER A 42 -15.55 -22.99 -1.77
C SER A 42 -14.98 -22.56 -3.12
N ALA A 43 -15.53 -23.10 -4.20
CA ALA A 43 -15.19 -22.67 -5.56
C ALA A 43 -15.64 -21.25 -5.88
N ARG A 44 -16.45 -20.62 -5.02
CA ARG A 44 -16.96 -19.25 -5.14
C ARG A 44 -17.77 -19.02 -6.42
N ASP A 45 -18.41 -20.07 -6.93
CA ASP A 45 -19.26 -19.95 -8.13
C ASP A 45 -20.56 -19.19 -7.83
N ALA A 46 -21.05 -19.27 -6.59
CA ALA A 46 -22.22 -18.52 -6.16
C ALA A 46 -21.86 -17.04 -5.94
N VAL A 47 -22.80 -16.15 -6.19
CA VAL A 47 -22.61 -14.73 -5.91
C VAL A 47 -22.45 -14.51 -4.41
N ALA A 48 -21.30 -13.98 -4.00
CA ALA A 48 -21.04 -13.67 -2.61
C ALA A 48 -21.94 -12.52 -2.15
N PRO A 49 -22.40 -12.53 -0.88
CA PRO A 49 -22.99 -11.34 -0.30
C PRO A 49 -21.97 -10.19 -0.34
N PRO A 50 -22.37 -8.96 -0.69
CA PRO A 50 -21.46 -7.84 -0.68
C PRO A 50 -20.95 -7.57 0.74
N LEU A 51 -19.68 -7.21 0.85
CA LEU A 51 -19.11 -6.76 2.12
C LEU A 51 -19.73 -5.43 2.52
N THR A 52 -19.90 -5.22 3.81
CA THR A 52 -20.50 -4.00 4.36
C THR A 52 -19.62 -3.41 5.46
N GLY A 53 -19.85 -2.12 5.75
CA GLY A 53 -19.19 -1.44 6.86
C GLY A 53 -17.69 -1.41 6.77
N VAL A 54 -17.02 -1.63 7.89
CA VAL A 54 -15.55 -1.60 7.99
C VAL A 54 -14.90 -2.63 7.08
N ALA A 55 -15.46 -3.84 6.98
CA ALA A 55 -14.94 -4.89 6.10
C ALA A 55 -14.88 -4.43 4.64
N ALA A 56 -15.95 -3.78 4.16
CA ALA A 56 -15.99 -3.25 2.81
C ALA A 56 -14.97 -2.12 2.62
N ARG A 57 -14.84 -1.25 3.60
CA ARG A 57 -13.88 -0.13 3.52
C ARG A 57 -12.43 -0.61 3.56
N VAL A 58 -12.11 -1.58 4.40
CA VAL A 58 -10.76 -2.17 4.46
C VAL A 58 -10.43 -2.87 3.14
N ASP A 59 -11.38 -3.59 2.57
CA ASP A 59 -11.21 -4.25 1.27
C ASP A 59 -10.90 -3.24 0.17
N ARG A 60 -11.63 -2.13 0.12
CA ARG A 60 -11.39 -1.06 -0.85
C ARG A 60 -10.06 -0.34 -0.59
N ALA A 61 -9.69 -0.15 0.68
CA ALA A 61 -8.40 0.46 1.02
C ALA A 61 -7.24 -0.40 0.52
N PHE A 62 -7.34 -1.71 0.69
CA PHE A 62 -6.33 -2.63 0.17
C PHE A 62 -6.29 -2.61 -1.36
N GLY A 63 -7.43 -2.63 -2.03
CA GLY A 63 -7.50 -2.51 -3.49
C GLY A 63 -6.83 -1.23 -3.98
N ASN A 64 -7.08 -0.10 -3.31
CA ASN A 64 -6.44 1.16 -3.63
C ASN A 64 -4.92 1.13 -3.42
N PHE A 65 -4.47 0.50 -2.34
CA PHE A 65 -3.04 0.29 -2.10
C PHE A 65 -2.40 -0.47 -3.27
N MET A 66 -3.04 -1.54 -3.72
CA MET A 66 -2.54 -2.37 -4.83
C MET A 66 -2.51 -1.63 -6.17
N GLU A 67 -3.29 -0.58 -6.33
CA GLU A 67 -3.27 0.25 -7.54
C GLU A 67 -2.00 1.09 -7.66
N THR A 68 -1.38 1.46 -6.55
CA THR A 68 -0.19 2.30 -6.55
C THR A 68 1.10 1.55 -6.19
N PHE A 69 1.00 0.50 -5.39
CA PHE A 69 2.17 -0.21 -4.86
C PHE A 69 3.08 -0.78 -5.96
N PRO A 70 2.59 -1.40 -7.05
CA PRO A 70 3.48 -1.89 -8.09
C PRO A 70 4.33 -0.79 -8.71
N PHE A 71 3.77 0.40 -8.91
CA PHE A 71 4.51 1.54 -9.43
C PHE A 71 5.56 2.02 -8.43
N PHE A 72 5.22 2.07 -7.16
CA PHE A 72 6.17 2.45 -6.11
C PHE A 72 7.32 1.45 -6.03
N ALA A 73 7.01 0.16 -5.99
CA ALA A 73 8.02 -0.90 -5.92
C ALA A 73 8.95 -0.85 -7.14
N ALA A 74 8.39 -0.71 -8.33
CA ALA A 74 9.17 -0.62 -9.56
C ALA A 74 10.05 0.64 -9.57
N ALA A 75 9.53 1.78 -9.14
CA ALA A 75 10.29 3.03 -9.08
C ALA A 75 11.46 2.93 -8.09
N VAL A 76 11.23 2.40 -6.90
CA VAL A 76 12.29 2.22 -5.90
C VAL A 76 13.37 1.30 -6.44
N LEU A 77 13.00 0.15 -6.99
CA LEU A 77 13.97 -0.80 -7.54
C LEU A 77 14.75 -0.21 -8.70
N ALA A 78 14.08 0.53 -9.59
CA ALA A 78 14.73 1.17 -10.74
C ALA A 78 15.75 2.23 -10.29
N VAL A 79 15.41 3.04 -9.30
CA VAL A 79 16.31 4.06 -8.74
C VAL A 79 17.54 3.40 -8.13
N LEU A 80 17.36 2.30 -7.40
CA LEU A 80 18.46 1.56 -6.78
C LEU A 80 19.37 0.91 -7.82
N VAL A 81 18.79 0.20 -8.78
CA VAL A 81 19.55 -0.50 -9.83
C VAL A 81 20.35 0.48 -10.69
N SER A 82 19.78 1.65 -10.97
CA SER A 82 20.46 2.68 -11.77
C SER A 82 21.45 3.53 -10.97
N GLY A 83 21.51 3.36 -9.65
CA GLY A 83 22.39 4.14 -8.78
C GLY A 83 22.00 5.61 -8.66
N LYS A 84 20.71 5.93 -8.86
CA LYS A 84 20.22 7.31 -8.89
C LYS A 84 19.50 7.74 -7.60
N VAL A 85 19.76 7.07 -6.49
CA VAL A 85 19.23 7.48 -5.19
C VAL A 85 19.71 8.90 -4.84
N ASN A 86 18.82 9.71 -4.31
CA ASN A 86 19.10 11.08 -3.90
C ASN A 86 18.16 11.51 -2.76
N ALA A 87 18.28 12.76 -2.32
CA ALA A 87 17.43 13.29 -1.24
C ALA A 87 15.95 13.30 -1.63
N THR A 88 15.63 13.52 -2.89
CA THR A 88 14.25 13.52 -3.38
C THR A 88 13.65 12.11 -3.35
N SER A 89 14.39 11.09 -3.80
CA SER A 89 13.91 9.71 -3.72
C SER A 89 13.76 9.24 -2.28
N ALA A 90 14.66 9.65 -1.39
CA ALA A 90 14.57 9.34 0.03
C ALA A 90 13.30 9.95 0.66
N LEU A 91 13.06 11.23 0.42
CA LEU A 91 11.86 11.91 0.95
C LEU A 91 10.59 11.34 0.33
N GLY A 92 10.58 11.13 -0.98
CA GLY A 92 9.42 10.59 -1.69
C GLY A 92 9.00 9.22 -1.20
N SER A 93 9.95 8.33 -0.95
CA SER A 93 9.65 6.99 -0.42
C SER A 93 9.06 7.05 0.98
N GLN A 94 9.54 7.97 1.82
CA GLN A 94 8.99 8.19 3.16
C GLN A 94 7.56 8.76 3.10
N LEU A 95 7.32 9.72 2.23
CA LEU A 95 5.99 10.30 2.03
C LEU A 95 5.00 9.23 1.57
N TYR A 96 5.39 8.38 0.61
CA TYR A 96 4.52 7.31 0.15
C TYR A 96 4.15 6.37 1.29
N PHE A 97 5.15 5.86 2.01
CA PHE A 97 4.90 4.87 3.07
C PHE A 97 4.03 5.45 4.18
N TRP A 98 4.42 6.59 4.76
CA TRP A 98 3.69 7.14 5.91
C TRP A 98 2.28 7.61 5.54
N ALA A 99 2.11 8.14 4.34
CA ALA A 99 0.77 8.47 3.84
C ALA A 99 -0.09 7.21 3.69
N ARG A 100 0.48 6.11 3.19
CA ARG A 100 -0.27 4.85 3.07
C ARG A 100 -0.59 4.22 4.43
N VAL A 101 0.27 4.39 5.42
CA VAL A 101 -0.03 3.98 6.80
C VAL A 101 -1.24 4.75 7.34
N ALA A 102 -1.25 6.06 7.17
CA ALA A 102 -2.37 6.91 7.62
C ALA A 102 -3.66 6.63 6.83
N TYR A 103 -3.55 6.28 5.57
CA TYR A 103 -4.68 6.02 4.68
C TYR A 103 -5.58 4.89 5.18
N VAL A 104 -5.00 3.84 5.73
CA VAL A 104 -5.76 2.65 6.16
C VAL A 104 -6.80 2.99 7.23
N PRO A 105 -6.43 3.58 8.39
CA PRO A 105 -7.41 3.92 9.40
C PRO A 105 -8.39 5.01 8.95
N LEU A 106 -7.94 5.97 8.13
CA LEU A 106 -8.82 7.01 7.61
C LEU A 106 -9.91 6.43 6.70
N TYR A 107 -9.53 5.48 5.86
CA TYR A 107 -10.51 4.81 4.99
C TYR A 107 -11.44 3.93 5.81
N ALA A 108 -10.91 3.15 6.75
CA ALA A 108 -11.70 2.28 7.61
C ALA A 108 -12.72 3.06 8.44
N ALA A 109 -12.36 4.27 8.89
CA ALA A 109 -13.26 5.16 9.63
C ALA A 109 -14.26 5.90 8.71
N GLY A 110 -14.07 5.85 7.39
CA GLY A 110 -14.97 6.47 6.44
C GLY A 110 -14.82 8.00 6.34
N ILE A 111 -13.62 8.54 6.59
CA ILE A 111 -13.35 9.97 6.53
C ILE A 111 -12.98 10.35 5.09
N PRO A 112 -13.83 11.12 4.34
CA PRO A 112 -13.63 11.25 2.89
C PRO A 112 -12.54 12.24 2.48
N TYR A 113 -12.56 13.49 2.98
CA TYR A 113 -11.66 14.53 2.48
C TYR A 113 -10.22 14.33 2.93
N LEU A 114 -10.01 14.00 4.19
CA LEU A 114 -8.68 13.75 4.74
C LEU A 114 -8.04 12.52 4.08
N ARG A 115 -8.84 11.50 3.79
CA ARG A 115 -8.41 10.32 3.05
C ARG A 115 -7.86 10.70 1.66
N THR A 116 -8.58 11.54 0.93
CA THR A 116 -8.15 11.99 -0.40
C THR A 116 -6.87 12.83 -0.34
N LEU A 117 -6.73 13.68 0.67
CA LEU A 117 -5.51 14.46 0.88
C LEU A 117 -4.32 13.54 1.12
N VAL A 118 -4.47 12.56 1.99
CA VAL A 118 -3.41 11.60 2.31
C VAL A 118 -3.05 10.75 1.09
N TRP A 119 -4.04 10.33 0.31
CA TRP A 119 -3.80 9.62 -0.94
C TRP A 119 -2.98 10.48 -1.91
N THR A 120 -3.31 11.75 -2.04
CA THR A 120 -2.58 12.69 -2.89
C THR A 120 -1.12 12.81 -2.44
N ILE A 121 -0.87 12.88 -1.13
CA ILE A 121 0.48 12.91 -0.58
C ILE A 121 1.25 11.65 -0.95
N SER A 122 0.62 10.47 -0.88
CA SER A 122 1.26 9.22 -1.27
C SER A 122 1.64 9.21 -2.76
N LEU A 123 0.76 9.74 -3.61
CA LEU A 123 1.03 9.85 -5.04
C LEU A 123 2.19 10.82 -5.32
N ILE A 124 2.23 11.94 -4.63
CA ILE A 124 3.35 12.89 -4.71
C ILE A 124 4.66 12.19 -4.34
N GLY A 125 4.66 11.42 -3.25
CA GLY A 125 5.83 10.67 -2.84
C GLY A 125 6.31 9.69 -3.89
N LEU A 126 5.39 8.94 -4.50
CA LEU A 126 5.68 8.02 -5.59
C LEU A 126 6.31 8.74 -6.79
N VAL A 127 5.71 9.86 -7.20
CA VAL A 127 6.22 10.66 -8.32
C VAL A 127 7.61 11.22 -8.01
N MET A 128 7.87 11.63 -6.77
CA MET A 128 9.20 12.08 -6.36
C MET A 128 10.26 11.00 -6.53
N VAL A 129 9.95 9.75 -6.17
CA VAL A 129 10.87 8.64 -6.40
C VAL A 129 11.09 8.45 -7.91
N LEU A 130 10.03 8.48 -8.68
CA LEU A 130 10.10 8.33 -10.13
C LEU A 130 10.95 9.42 -10.78
N THR A 131 10.85 10.66 -10.33
CA THR A 131 11.61 11.78 -10.91
C THR A 131 13.11 11.64 -10.73
N ALA A 132 13.56 10.87 -9.75
CA ALA A 132 14.99 10.61 -9.55
C ALA A 132 15.63 9.86 -10.75
N LEU A 133 14.80 9.18 -11.56
CA LEU A 133 15.28 8.47 -12.75
C LEU A 133 15.57 9.40 -13.94
N PHE A 134 15.05 10.62 -13.93
CA PHE A 134 15.20 11.58 -15.03
C PHE A 134 16.06 12.77 -14.63
#